data_17c7035ccb0dee55e3b2b1ca866b4c9b
#
_entry.id   17c7035ccb0dee55e3b2b1ca866b4c9b
#
_cell.length_a   1.000
_cell.length_b   1.000
_cell.length_c   1.000
_cell.angle_alpha   90.00
_cell.angle_beta   90.00
_cell.angle_gamma   90.00
#
_symmetry.space_group_name_H-M   'P 1'
#
loop_
_entity.id
_entity.type
_entity.pdbx_description
1 polymer ?
#
loop_
_entity_poly.entity_id
_entity_poly.type
_entity_poly.pdbx_seq_one_letter_code
_entity_poly.pdbx_strand_id
1 'polypeptide(L)'
;VIVATSAGGGFDTYTRALARHFGKHVPGQPAIVVENMPGAGHLIGANHMYRVAKPDGLTVGHFHGGLFLYQLFKKPGIEFDAAKFEFIGSPIKESRACAFTKASGITSVEKWLAAKTPVKLGGIGGAAPDDIAHMLAATTALPIQLVAGYKGTSEIRLAAESGELAGGCWTWDSIRSTWSKAIQSGEAVVVLQALAKPHPELANVPLAVNFAKNDEARQLIQAGIQDPADYYRPYVLPPGTPKANVAMLRQAFDATMKDPEFLADAKKANLDIEPITGQEMEKLVAGAFKLNPVLVTKLKNILNPN
;
A
#
# COMPACT_ATOMS: atom_id res chain seq x y z
N VAL A 1 -14.32 -9.66 -6.33
CA VAL A 1 -13.51 -8.76 -5.48
C VAL A 1 -13.29 -7.46 -6.23
N ILE A 2 -13.62 -6.33 -5.60
CA ILE A 2 -13.36 -4.97 -6.13
C ILE A 2 -11.96 -4.55 -5.70
N VAL A 3 -11.07 -4.30 -6.67
CA VAL A 3 -9.70 -3.78 -6.45
C VAL A 3 -9.65 -2.32 -6.87
N ALA A 4 -9.38 -1.42 -5.94
CA ALA A 4 -9.48 0.04 -6.15
C ALA A 4 -8.27 0.64 -6.92
N THR A 5 -7.61 -0.12 -7.77
CA THR A 5 -6.46 0.32 -8.59
C THR A 5 -6.54 -0.24 -10.00
N SER A 6 -5.69 0.26 -10.90
CA SER A 6 -5.54 -0.32 -12.24
C SER A 6 -4.93 -1.72 -12.19
N ALA A 7 -5.17 -2.51 -13.24
CA ALA A 7 -4.61 -3.85 -13.38
C ALA A 7 -3.06 -3.83 -13.44
N GLY A 8 -2.43 -4.90 -12.97
CA GLY A 8 -0.98 -5.13 -13.05
C GLY A 8 -0.14 -4.42 -11.99
N GLY A 9 -0.75 -3.68 -11.07
CA GLY A 9 -0.08 -3.16 -9.87
C GLY A 9 -0.09 -4.17 -8.72
N GLY A 10 0.61 -3.86 -7.61
CA GLY A 10 0.74 -4.78 -6.48
C GLY A 10 -0.59 -5.21 -5.86
N PHE A 11 -1.56 -4.30 -5.71
CA PHE A 11 -2.90 -4.63 -5.21
C PHE A 11 -3.61 -5.64 -6.11
N ASP A 12 -3.57 -5.44 -7.42
CA ASP A 12 -4.17 -6.34 -8.40
C ASP A 12 -3.48 -7.71 -8.41
N THR A 13 -2.14 -7.73 -8.37
CA THR A 13 -1.34 -8.96 -8.38
C THR A 13 -1.65 -9.84 -7.17
N TYR A 14 -1.67 -9.26 -5.95
CA TYR A 14 -2.05 -9.98 -4.73
C TYR A 14 -3.48 -10.51 -4.80
N THR A 15 -4.42 -9.67 -5.26
CA THR A 15 -5.82 -10.08 -5.34
C THR A 15 -6.04 -11.20 -6.34
N ARG A 16 -5.37 -11.17 -7.50
CA ARG A 16 -5.48 -12.27 -8.48
C ARG A 16 -4.83 -13.56 -7.99
N ALA A 17 -3.72 -13.48 -7.24
CA ALA A 17 -3.13 -14.64 -6.58
C ALA A 17 -4.11 -15.22 -5.54
N LEU A 18 -4.66 -14.39 -4.67
CA LEU A 18 -5.67 -14.80 -3.68
C LEU A 18 -6.90 -15.42 -4.34
N ALA A 19 -7.46 -14.78 -5.37
CA ALA A 19 -8.70 -15.19 -6.04
C ALA A 19 -8.64 -16.60 -6.63
N ARG A 20 -7.45 -17.06 -7.08
CA ARG A 20 -7.28 -18.43 -7.61
C ARG A 20 -7.46 -19.52 -6.56
N HIS A 21 -7.25 -19.20 -5.29
CA HIS A 21 -7.24 -20.16 -4.19
C HIS A 21 -8.34 -19.95 -3.15
N PHE A 22 -8.78 -18.68 -2.97
CA PHE A 22 -9.72 -18.30 -1.91
C PHE A 22 -11.06 -19.03 -2.01
N GLY A 23 -11.60 -19.16 -3.24
CA GLY A 23 -12.92 -19.77 -3.46
C GLY A 23 -13.01 -21.21 -2.96
N LYS A 24 -11.92 -22.00 -3.01
CA LYS A 24 -11.92 -23.40 -2.55
C LYS A 24 -12.12 -23.55 -1.04
N HIS A 25 -11.87 -22.49 -0.28
CA HIS A 25 -12.08 -22.44 1.17
C HIS A 25 -13.42 -21.82 1.57
N VAL A 26 -14.22 -21.35 0.59
CA VAL A 26 -15.56 -20.82 0.83
C VAL A 26 -16.58 -21.93 0.55
N PRO A 27 -17.63 -22.12 1.40
CA PRO A 27 -18.69 -23.08 1.13
C PRO A 27 -19.32 -22.89 -0.25
N GLY A 28 -19.49 -24.00 -0.98
CA GLY A 28 -19.95 -23.95 -2.36
C GLY A 28 -18.88 -23.67 -3.42
N GLN A 29 -17.64 -23.40 -2.99
CA GLN A 29 -16.48 -23.17 -3.85
C GLN A 29 -16.72 -22.22 -5.01
N PRO A 30 -17.18 -20.99 -4.74
CA PRO A 30 -17.53 -20.03 -5.79
C PRO A 30 -16.29 -19.60 -6.58
N ALA A 31 -16.48 -19.36 -7.86
CA ALA A 31 -15.48 -18.66 -8.66
C ALA A 31 -15.33 -17.21 -8.19
N ILE A 32 -14.10 -16.76 -8.01
CA ILE A 32 -13.81 -15.39 -7.58
C ILE A 32 -13.48 -14.53 -8.79
N VAL A 33 -14.35 -13.54 -9.04
CA VAL A 33 -14.14 -12.54 -10.10
C VAL A 33 -13.40 -11.34 -9.50
N VAL A 34 -12.35 -10.89 -10.18
CA VAL A 34 -11.58 -9.70 -9.80
C VAL A 34 -11.90 -8.57 -10.76
N GLU A 35 -12.37 -7.45 -10.21
CA GLU A 35 -12.80 -6.26 -10.94
C GLU A 35 -12.01 -5.05 -10.48
N ASN A 36 -11.39 -4.32 -11.42
CA ASN A 36 -10.61 -3.14 -11.11
C ASN A 36 -11.49 -1.89 -11.16
N MET A 37 -11.46 -1.08 -10.09
CA MET A 37 -12.20 0.19 -9.95
C MET A 37 -11.24 1.31 -9.52
N PRO A 38 -10.34 1.77 -10.40
CA PRO A 38 -9.36 2.80 -10.08
C PRO A 38 -10.01 4.18 -9.95
N GLY A 39 -9.32 5.09 -9.28
CA GLY A 39 -9.64 6.51 -9.26
C GLY A 39 -9.53 7.15 -7.88
N ALA A 40 -9.17 8.45 -7.88
CA ALA A 40 -9.02 9.29 -6.70
C ALA A 40 -8.20 8.63 -5.57
N GLY A 41 -7.05 8.01 -5.89
CA GLY A 41 -6.22 7.34 -4.90
C GLY A 41 -6.96 6.24 -4.14
N HIS A 42 -7.64 5.33 -4.85
CA HIS A 42 -8.50 4.25 -4.33
C HIS A 42 -9.83 4.70 -3.69
N LEU A 43 -10.10 6.00 -3.57
CA LEU A 43 -11.26 6.51 -2.86
C LEU A 43 -12.59 6.09 -3.52
N ILE A 44 -12.63 6.02 -4.88
CA ILE A 44 -13.82 5.58 -5.60
C ILE A 44 -14.21 4.16 -5.17
N GLY A 45 -13.26 3.22 -5.17
CA GLY A 45 -13.51 1.84 -4.75
C GLY A 45 -13.89 1.71 -3.27
N ALA A 46 -13.22 2.47 -2.38
CA ALA A 46 -13.53 2.46 -0.94
C ALA A 46 -14.96 3.00 -0.66
N ASN A 47 -15.34 4.12 -1.28
CA ASN A 47 -16.70 4.66 -1.16
C ASN A 47 -17.74 3.72 -1.77
N HIS A 48 -17.44 3.08 -2.91
CA HIS A 48 -18.30 2.06 -3.50
C HIS A 48 -18.58 0.92 -2.52
N MET A 49 -17.53 0.39 -1.87
CA MET A 49 -17.67 -0.67 -0.86
C MET A 49 -18.54 -0.25 0.32
N TYR A 50 -18.48 1.01 0.72
CA TYR A 50 -19.24 1.49 1.87
C TYR A 50 -20.69 1.84 1.55
N ARG A 51 -20.96 2.42 0.37
CA ARG A 51 -22.24 3.04 0.01
C ARG A 51 -23.09 2.20 -0.93
N VAL A 52 -22.45 1.40 -1.79
CA VAL A 52 -23.11 0.75 -2.93
C VAL A 52 -23.10 -0.77 -2.82
N ALA A 53 -21.98 -1.35 -2.41
CA ALA A 53 -21.86 -2.81 -2.32
C ALA A 53 -22.86 -3.39 -1.30
N LYS A 54 -23.54 -4.47 -1.69
CA LYS A 54 -24.54 -5.13 -0.82
C LYS A 54 -23.83 -5.84 0.34
N PRO A 55 -24.37 -5.76 1.58
CA PRO A 55 -23.77 -6.42 2.74
C PRO A 55 -24.20 -7.92 2.83
N ASP A 56 -24.12 -8.63 1.72
CA ASP A 56 -24.52 -10.04 1.62
C ASP A 56 -23.33 -11.03 1.70
N GLY A 57 -22.09 -10.51 1.77
CA GLY A 57 -20.88 -11.31 1.79
C GLY A 57 -20.36 -11.71 0.40
N LEU A 58 -21.03 -11.31 -0.69
CA LEU A 58 -20.64 -11.67 -2.06
C LEU A 58 -19.66 -10.67 -2.68
N THR A 59 -19.50 -9.49 -2.08
CA THR A 59 -18.56 -8.47 -2.55
C THR A 59 -17.51 -8.17 -1.49
N VAL A 60 -16.24 -8.36 -1.85
CA VAL A 60 -15.06 -8.04 -1.03
C VAL A 60 -14.34 -6.86 -1.66
N GLY A 61 -13.96 -5.87 -0.86
CA GLY A 61 -13.19 -4.70 -1.30
C GLY A 61 -11.72 -4.83 -0.93
N HIS A 62 -10.84 -4.34 -1.81
CA HIS A 62 -9.41 -4.21 -1.56
C HIS A 62 -8.94 -2.83 -2.01
N PHE A 63 -8.56 -2.00 -1.05
CA PHE A 63 -8.08 -0.63 -1.25
C PHE A 63 -7.01 -0.31 -0.20
N HIS A 64 -6.28 0.79 -0.36
CA HIS A 64 -5.21 1.08 0.60
C HIS A 64 -5.74 1.65 1.93
N GLY A 65 -5.22 1.14 3.04
CA GLY A 65 -5.60 1.55 4.38
C GLY A 65 -5.15 2.96 4.78
N GLY A 66 -4.28 3.61 4.01
CA GLY A 66 -3.94 5.03 4.20
C GLY A 66 -5.15 5.96 4.16
N LEU A 67 -6.23 5.54 3.49
CA LEU A 67 -7.52 6.25 3.49
C LEU A 67 -8.12 6.40 4.90
N PHE A 68 -7.75 5.55 5.85
CA PHE A 68 -8.23 5.66 7.24
C PHE A 68 -7.62 6.89 7.94
N LEU A 69 -6.34 7.22 7.66
CA LEU A 69 -5.75 8.48 8.10
C LEU A 69 -6.42 9.68 7.44
N TYR A 70 -6.79 9.56 6.15
CA TYR A 70 -7.49 10.62 5.45
C TYR A 70 -8.89 10.88 6.02
N GLN A 71 -9.58 9.84 6.51
CA GLN A 71 -10.81 10.03 7.29
C GLN A 71 -10.52 10.81 8.58
N LEU A 72 -9.45 10.48 9.31
CA LEU A 72 -9.05 11.18 10.52
C LEU A 72 -8.72 12.65 10.23
N PHE A 73 -8.13 12.96 9.06
CA PHE A 73 -7.86 14.33 8.60
C PHE A 73 -9.10 15.06 8.07
N LYS A 74 -10.25 14.40 7.99
CA LYS A 74 -11.49 14.91 7.40
C LYS A 74 -11.27 15.35 5.94
N LYS A 75 -10.53 14.54 5.16
CA LYS A 75 -10.28 14.84 3.74
C LYS A 75 -11.62 14.83 2.97
N PRO A 76 -11.89 15.85 2.13
CA PRO A 76 -13.08 15.87 1.29
C PRO A 76 -13.19 14.62 0.40
N GLY A 77 -14.43 14.16 0.17
CA GLY A 77 -14.71 12.98 -0.65
C GLY A 77 -14.66 11.64 0.09
N ILE A 78 -14.23 11.60 1.35
CA ILE A 78 -14.37 10.40 2.21
C ILE A 78 -15.84 10.26 2.60
N GLU A 79 -16.49 9.18 2.16
CA GLU A 79 -17.91 8.88 2.42
C GLU A 79 -18.10 7.62 3.26
N PHE A 80 -17.06 7.12 3.87
CA PHE A 80 -17.07 5.94 4.72
C PHE A 80 -16.65 6.26 6.15
N ASP A 81 -17.00 5.34 7.05
CA ASP A 81 -16.45 5.23 8.40
C ASP A 81 -15.66 3.92 8.47
N ALA A 82 -14.33 4.03 8.57
CA ALA A 82 -13.43 2.88 8.56
C ALA A 82 -13.74 1.87 9.68
N ALA A 83 -14.23 2.35 10.84
CA ALA A 83 -14.62 1.48 11.96
C ALA A 83 -15.85 0.62 11.69
N LYS A 84 -16.59 0.87 10.60
CA LYS A 84 -17.79 0.12 10.23
C LYS A 84 -17.56 -0.94 9.16
N PHE A 85 -16.40 -0.94 8.50
CA PHE A 85 -16.05 -2.04 7.62
C PHE A 85 -15.85 -3.33 8.41
N GLU A 86 -16.21 -4.45 7.81
CA GLU A 86 -15.93 -5.77 8.34
C GLU A 86 -14.62 -6.28 7.72
N PHE A 87 -13.54 -6.22 8.47
CA PHE A 87 -12.22 -6.65 7.98
C PHE A 87 -12.13 -8.17 7.91
N ILE A 88 -11.69 -8.69 6.75
CA ILE A 88 -11.42 -10.13 6.55
C ILE A 88 -9.97 -10.44 6.97
N GLY A 89 -9.01 -9.60 6.56
CA GLY A 89 -7.60 -9.73 6.84
C GLY A 89 -6.75 -8.91 5.89
N SER A 90 -5.44 -9.09 5.98
CA SER A 90 -4.43 -8.61 5.02
C SER A 90 -3.46 -9.74 4.72
N PRO A 91 -3.01 -9.93 3.47
CA PRO A 91 -2.05 -10.99 3.14
C PRO A 91 -0.63 -10.65 3.60
N ILE A 92 -0.36 -9.38 3.90
CA ILE A 92 1.00 -8.90 4.20
C ILE A 92 0.97 -7.60 5.01
N LYS A 93 2.02 -7.39 5.81
CA LYS A 93 2.48 -6.08 6.27
C LYS A 93 3.36 -5.46 5.20
N GLU A 94 3.12 -4.20 4.83
CA GLU A 94 3.88 -3.61 3.73
C GLU A 94 5.33 -3.30 4.08
N SER A 95 6.24 -3.68 3.19
CA SER A 95 7.65 -3.31 3.23
C SER A 95 7.93 -2.19 2.24
N ARG A 96 7.88 -0.93 2.68
CA ARG A 96 7.96 0.26 1.82
C ARG A 96 9.37 0.58 1.40
N ALA A 97 9.60 0.80 0.10
CA ALA A 97 10.90 1.13 -0.48
C ALA A 97 10.77 2.12 -1.63
N CYS A 98 11.88 2.82 -1.94
CA CYS A 98 11.99 3.68 -3.12
C CYS A 98 12.92 3.01 -4.14
N ALA A 99 12.42 2.81 -5.36
CA ALA A 99 13.17 2.24 -6.46
C ALA A 99 13.18 3.19 -7.67
N PHE A 100 14.35 3.29 -8.29
CA PHE A 100 14.59 4.18 -9.42
C PHE A 100 15.27 3.43 -10.57
N THR A 101 15.04 3.90 -11.79
CA THR A 101 15.80 3.41 -12.94
C THR A 101 17.26 3.85 -12.84
N LYS A 102 18.19 3.00 -13.24
CA LYS A 102 19.61 3.34 -13.32
C LYS A 102 19.85 4.53 -14.26
N ALA A 103 19.05 4.63 -15.33
CA ALA A 103 19.09 5.72 -16.30
C ALA A 103 18.81 7.10 -15.67
N SER A 104 18.05 7.18 -14.56
CA SER A 104 17.83 8.43 -13.83
C SER A 104 19.10 9.01 -13.18
N GLY A 105 20.17 8.22 -13.08
CA GLY A 105 21.39 8.58 -12.35
C GLY A 105 21.30 8.46 -10.83
N ILE A 106 20.12 8.27 -10.27
CA ILE A 106 19.90 8.15 -8.80
C ILE A 106 20.01 6.67 -8.41
N THR A 107 21.23 6.23 -8.14
CA THR A 107 21.54 4.83 -7.82
C THR A 107 21.92 4.60 -6.36
N SER A 108 21.87 5.65 -5.53
CA SER A 108 22.02 5.57 -4.06
C SER A 108 21.37 6.79 -3.41
N VAL A 109 21.16 6.72 -2.09
CA VAL A 109 20.60 7.85 -1.34
C VAL A 109 21.54 9.06 -1.32
N GLU A 110 22.85 8.85 -1.35
CA GLU A 110 23.85 9.93 -1.42
C GLU A 110 23.72 10.69 -2.74
N LYS A 111 23.56 9.98 -3.87
CA LYS A 111 23.30 10.60 -5.17
C LYS A 111 21.97 11.34 -5.19
N TRP A 112 20.97 10.80 -4.50
CA TRP A 112 19.68 11.49 -4.35
C TRP A 112 19.85 12.79 -3.56
N LEU A 113 20.51 12.76 -2.41
CA LEU A 113 20.79 13.95 -1.61
C LEU A 113 21.63 15.00 -2.37
N ALA A 114 22.54 14.56 -3.23
CA ALA A 114 23.41 15.42 -4.04
C ALA A 114 22.75 15.92 -5.34
N ALA A 115 21.51 15.52 -5.64
CA ALA A 115 20.84 15.94 -6.85
C ALA A 115 20.59 17.45 -6.87
N LYS A 116 21.03 18.12 -7.95
CA LYS A 116 20.93 19.58 -8.10
C LYS A 116 19.52 20.06 -8.44
N THR A 117 18.69 19.16 -8.94
CA THR A 117 17.27 19.40 -9.27
C THR A 117 16.40 18.40 -8.55
N PRO A 118 15.17 18.75 -8.17
CA PRO A 118 14.27 17.79 -7.54
C PRO A 118 14.06 16.54 -8.41
N VAL A 119 14.17 15.37 -7.80
CA VAL A 119 14.00 14.08 -8.45
C VAL A 119 12.51 13.80 -8.63
N LYS A 120 12.09 13.53 -9.87
CA LYS A 120 10.68 13.26 -10.20
C LYS A 120 10.27 11.86 -9.76
N LEU A 121 9.33 11.78 -8.83
CA LEU A 121 8.71 10.55 -8.34
C LEU A 121 7.26 10.46 -8.79
N GLY A 122 6.83 9.28 -9.22
CA GLY A 122 5.44 9.06 -9.60
C GLY A 122 4.53 8.87 -8.40
N GLY A 123 3.31 9.44 -8.48
CA GLY A 123 2.26 9.36 -7.47
C GLY A 123 0.89 8.97 -8.04
N ILE A 124 0.02 8.45 -7.18
CA ILE A 124 -1.31 7.92 -7.55
C ILE A 124 -2.46 8.88 -7.12
N GLY A 125 -2.11 10.02 -6.51
CA GLY A 125 -3.11 10.97 -6.03
C GLY A 125 -3.73 10.59 -4.69
N GLY A 126 -2.90 10.51 -3.65
CA GLY A 126 -3.33 10.22 -2.28
C GLY A 126 -3.25 8.74 -1.88
N ALA A 127 -2.26 8.05 -2.39
CA ALA A 127 -1.91 6.69 -2.01
C ALA A 127 -0.44 6.62 -1.56
N ALA A 128 0.07 5.43 -1.20
CA ALA A 128 1.41 5.27 -0.64
C ALA A 128 2.53 5.97 -1.42
N PRO A 129 2.56 5.96 -2.76
CA PRO A 129 3.61 6.67 -3.49
C PRO A 129 3.65 8.16 -3.17
N ASP A 130 2.48 8.79 -3.05
CA ASP A 130 2.36 10.21 -2.69
C ASP A 130 2.70 10.44 -1.22
N ASP A 131 2.11 9.63 -0.33
CA ASP A 131 2.28 9.75 1.12
C ASP A 131 3.75 9.64 1.50
N ILE A 132 4.45 8.64 0.95
CA ILE A 132 5.87 8.44 1.21
C ILE A 132 6.70 9.62 0.67
N ALA A 133 6.41 10.08 -0.56
CA ALA A 133 7.12 11.21 -1.16
C ALA A 133 6.93 12.51 -0.35
N HIS A 134 5.69 12.83 0.04
CA HIS A 134 5.39 13.99 0.89
C HIS A 134 6.07 13.90 2.25
N MET A 135 5.98 12.74 2.90
CA MET A 135 6.62 12.51 4.20
C MET A 135 8.15 12.64 4.10
N LEU A 136 8.80 12.02 3.10
CA LEU A 136 10.24 12.14 2.90
C LEU A 136 10.66 13.58 2.61
N ALA A 137 9.94 14.32 1.76
CA ALA A 137 10.22 15.72 1.47
C ALA A 137 10.12 16.60 2.73
N ALA A 138 9.14 16.35 3.59
CA ALA A 138 8.94 17.11 4.83
C ALA A 138 9.97 16.76 5.91
N THR A 139 10.35 15.48 6.03
CA THR A 139 11.12 14.96 7.17
C THR A 139 12.60 14.75 6.90
N THR A 140 13.02 14.76 5.62
CA THR A 140 14.41 14.59 5.19
C THR A 140 14.89 15.75 4.30
N ALA A 141 16.15 15.77 3.93
CA ALA A 141 16.70 16.75 2.97
C ALA A 141 16.66 16.26 1.50
N LEU A 142 15.93 15.19 1.21
CA LEU A 142 15.85 14.64 -0.15
C LEU A 142 15.11 15.61 -1.09
N PRO A 143 15.69 15.98 -2.24
CA PRO A 143 15.06 16.85 -3.21
C PRO A 143 14.02 16.03 -4.02
N ILE A 144 12.74 16.25 -3.75
CA ILE A 144 11.63 15.48 -4.33
C ILE A 144 10.69 16.40 -5.12
N GLN A 145 10.33 15.99 -6.32
CA GLN A 145 9.21 16.50 -7.09
C GLN A 145 8.21 15.37 -7.33
N LEU A 146 7.05 15.42 -6.69
CA LEU A 146 5.98 14.46 -6.93
C LEU A 146 5.25 14.80 -8.24
N VAL A 147 5.08 13.81 -9.11
CA VAL A 147 4.25 13.86 -10.32
C VAL A 147 3.08 12.90 -10.07
N ALA A 148 1.96 13.45 -9.62
CA ALA A 148 0.76 12.69 -9.31
C ALA A 148 -0.14 12.48 -10.54
N GLY A 149 -1.14 11.57 -10.40
CA GLY A 149 -2.17 11.35 -11.43
C GLY A 149 -2.12 9.99 -12.12
N TYR A 150 -1.13 9.17 -11.82
CA TYR A 150 -1.10 7.78 -12.27
C TYR A 150 -2.19 6.96 -11.57
N LYS A 151 -2.73 5.95 -12.27
CA LYS A 151 -3.83 5.11 -11.74
C LYS A 151 -3.35 3.90 -10.94
N GLY A 152 -2.03 3.62 -11.00
CA GLY A 152 -1.40 2.50 -10.30
C GLY A 152 0.11 2.46 -10.49
N THR A 153 0.80 1.63 -9.69
CA THR A 153 2.27 1.51 -9.73
C THR A 153 2.80 0.95 -11.05
N SER A 154 1.99 0.23 -11.82
CA SER A 154 2.35 -0.23 -13.18
C SER A 154 2.58 0.94 -14.13
N GLU A 155 1.74 1.98 -14.06
CA GLU A 155 1.89 3.18 -14.90
C GLU A 155 3.11 4.00 -14.46
N ILE A 156 3.35 4.14 -13.15
CA ILE A 156 4.56 4.81 -12.61
C ILE A 156 5.82 4.10 -13.12
N ARG A 157 5.84 2.77 -13.09
CA ARG A 157 6.96 1.98 -13.59
C ARG A 157 7.22 2.24 -15.07
N LEU A 158 6.18 2.21 -15.92
CA LEU A 158 6.30 2.48 -17.35
C LEU A 158 6.82 3.90 -17.63
N ALA A 159 6.33 4.89 -16.89
CA ALA A 159 6.81 6.27 -16.98
C ALA A 159 8.29 6.41 -16.55
N ALA A 160 8.73 5.63 -15.55
CA ALA A 160 10.13 5.59 -15.15
C ALA A 160 11.01 4.90 -16.23
N GLU A 161 10.55 3.79 -16.79
CA GLU A 161 11.24 3.07 -17.85
C GLU A 161 11.37 3.91 -19.14
N SER A 162 10.40 4.79 -19.43
CA SER A 162 10.45 5.74 -20.54
C SER A 162 11.31 7.00 -20.27
N GLY A 163 11.76 7.20 -19.03
CA GLY A 163 12.58 8.35 -18.63
C GLY A 163 11.77 9.61 -18.26
N GLU A 164 10.45 9.55 -18.17
CA GLU A 164 9.60 10.64 -17.69
C GLU A 164 9.82 10.90 -16.20
N LEU A 165 9.99 9.84 -15.42
CA LEU A 165 10.25 9.82 -13.99
C LEU A 165 11.60 9.17 -13.68
N ALA A 166 12.15 9.42 -12.49
CA ALA A 166 13.22 8.60 -11.94
C ALA A 166 12.70 7.24 -11.46
N GLY A 167 11.50 7.21 -10.87
CA GLY A 167 10.86 6.06 -10.27
C GLY A 167 9.81 6.48 -9.25
N GLY A 168 9.78 5.84 -8.08
CA GLY A 168 8.86 6.19 -7.00
C GLY A 168 9.06 5.33 -5.76
N CYS A 169 8.19 5.54 -4.76
CA CYS A 169 8.23 4.86 -3.48
C CYS A 169 6.92 4.12 -3.23
N TRP A 170 6.96 2.80 -3.10
CA TRP A 170 5.81 1.97 -2.74
C TRP A 170 6.29 0.67 -2.07
N THR A 171 5.44 -0.35 -1.94
CA THR A 171 5.85 -1.59 -1.26
C THR A 171 6.89 -2.37 -2.05
N TRP A 172 7.89 -2.90 -1.35
CA TRP A 172 8.97 -3.73 -1.91
C TRP A 172 8.41 -4.96 -2.63
N ASP A 173 7.43 -5.63 -2.07
CA ASP A 173 6.79 -6.79 -2.68
C ASP A 173 6.22 -6.48 -4.06
N SER A 174 5.59 -5.31 -4.20
CA SER A 174 5.10 -4.85 -5.50
C SER A 174 6.23 -4.51 -6.45
N ILE A 175 7.30 -3.87 -5.97
CA ILE A 175 8.51 -3.59 -6.78
C ILE A 175 9.10 -4.93 -7.25
N ARG A 176 9.35 -5.85 -6.32
CA ARG A 176 9.97 -7.15 -6.60
C ARG A 176 9.14 -8.00 -7.56
N SER A 177 7.81 -8.03 -7.43
CA SER A 177 6.93 -8.85 -8.28
C SER A 177 6.71 -8.24 -9.67
N THR A 178 6.58 -6.91 -9.77
CA THR A 178 6.20 -6.25 -11.02
C THR A 178 7.38 -5.65 -11.78
N TRP A 179 8.52 -5.43 -11.11
CA TRP A 179 9.73 -4.85 -11.69
C TRP A 179 10.96 -5.79 -11.60
N SER A 180 10.70 -7.07 -11.36
CA SER A 180 11.71 -8.10 -11.08
C SER A 180 12.86 -8.14 -12.09
N LYS A 181 12.55 -8.10 -13.40
CA LYS A 181 13.57 -8.15 -14.45
C LYS A 181 14.56 -6.98 -14.37
N ALA A 182 14.04 -5.76 -14.21
CA ALA A 182 14.88 -4.56 -14.12
C ALA A 182 15.71 -4.52 -12.82
N ILE A 183 15.16 -5.03 -11.71
CA ILE A 183 15.92 -5.17 -10.44
C ILE A 183 17.03 -6.23 -10.59
N GLN A 184 16.74 -7.38 -11.19
CA GLN A 184 17.72 -8.46 -11.38
C GLN A 184 18.84 -8.07 -12.37
N SER A 185 18.51 -7.33 -13.44
CA SER A 185 19.50 -6.82 -14.41
C SER A 185 20.26 -5.58 -13.91
N GLY A 186 19.82 -4.98 -12.79
CA GLY A 186 20.39 -3.71 -12.29
C GLY A 186 19.96 -2.48 -13.10
N GLU A 187 18.98 -2.58 -13.98
CA GLU A 187 18.35 -1.44 -14.67
C GLU A 187 17.49 -0.60 -13.75
N ALA A 188 16.95 -1.20 -12.69
CA ALA A 188 16.33 -0.51 -11.58
C ALA A 188 17.05 -0.89 -10.27
N VAL A 189 17.12 0.07 -9.34
CA VAL A 189 17.81 -0.08 -8.05
C VAL A 189 16.94 0.42 -6.92
N VAL A 190 16.93 -0.29 -5.79
CA VAL A 190 16.31 0.16 -4.55
C VAL A 190 17.31 1.00 -3.79
N VAL A 191 17.00 2.27 -3.54
CA VAL A 191 17.94 3.24 -2.95
C VAL A 191 17.62 3.60 -1.50
N LEU A 192 16.39 3.38 -1.06
CA LEU A 192 15.92 3.72 0.29
C LEU A 192 14.81 2.76 0.70
N GLN A 193 14.80 2.35 1.98
CA GLN A 193 13.66 1.66 2.56
C GLN A 193 13.06 2.46 3.71
N ALA A 194 11.73 2.54 3.77
CA ALA A 194 10.99 3.35 4.74
C ALA A 194 10.33 2.44 5.80
N LEU A 195 11.13 1.60 6.43
CA LEU A 195 10.78 0.61 7.44
C LEU A 195 11.38 0.98 8.80
N ALA A 196 10.86 0.38 9.88
CA ALA A 196 11.42 0.50 11.22
C ALA A 196 12.72 -0.32 11.37
N LYS A 197 12.82 -1.45 10.63
CA LYS A 197 14.00 -2.34 10.58
C LYS A 197 14.30 -2.72 9.13
N PRO A 198 15.56 -3.03 8.79
CA PRO A 198 15.90 -3.46 7.44
C PRO A 198 15.12 -4.73 7.02
N HIS A 199 14.59 -4.72 5.81
CA HIS A 199 14.06 -5.94 5.19
C HIS A 199 15.22 -6.91 4.88
N PRO A 200 15.06 -8.24 5.10
CA PRO A 200 16.14 -9.20 4.88
C PRO A 200 16.77 -9.14 3.48
N GLU A 201 15.96 -8.98 2.45
CA GLU A 201 16.44 -8.85 1.06
C GLU A 201 17.04 -7.48 0.74
N LEU A 202 16.84 -6.46 1.60
CA LEU A 202 17.30 -5.09 1.43
C LEU A 202 18.30 -4.69 2.54
N ALA A 203 19.03 -5.64 3.10
CA ALA A 203 19.91 -5.43 4.26
C ALA A 203 20.92 -4.28 4.06
N ASN A 204 21.38 -4.07 2.82
CA ASN A 204 22.33 -3.02 2.45
C ASN A 204 21.69 -1.71 1.99
N VAL A 205 20.34 -1.65 1.92
CA VAL A 205 19.62 -0.43 1.56
C VAL A 205 19.36 0.40 2.81
N PRO A 206 19.73 1.70 2.85
CA PRO A 206 19.58 2.50 4.07
C PRO A 206 18.11 2.76 4.43
N LEU A 207 17.88 2.94 5.74
CA LEU A 207 16.57 3.28 6.30
C LEU A 207 16.31 4.79 6.19
N ALA A 208 15.11 5.18 5.79
CA ALA A 208 14.68 6.57 5.69
C ALA A 208 14.82 7.34 7.02
N VAL A 209 14.56 6.67 8.15
CA VAL A 209 14.67 7.27 9.50
C VAL A 209 16.07 7.76 9.83
N ASN A 210 17.12 7.20 9.20
CA ASN A 210 18.50 7.64 9.39
C ASN A 210 18.79 9.02 8.75
N PHE A 211 17.94 9.49 7.85
CA PHE A 211 18.03 10.78 7.18
C PHE A 211 17.04 11.82 7.72
N ALA A 212 16.35 11.49 8.81
CA ALA A 212 15.43 12.40 9.46
C ALA A 212 16.16 13.64 10.01
N LYS A 213 15.63 14.84 9.75
CA LYS A 213 16.22 16.12 10.15
C LYS A 213 16.37 16.29 11.67
N ASN A 214 15.48 15.67 12.45
CA ASN A 214 15.44 15.73 13.91
C ASN A 214 14.52 14.63 14.48
N ASP A 215 14.34 14.59 15.80
CA ASP A 215 13.52 13.58 16.47
C ASP A 215 12.03 13.70 16.13
N GLU A 216 11.51 14.90 15.91
CA GLU A 216 10.15 15.09 15.43
C GLU A 216 9.94 14.47 14.03
N ALA A 217 10.91 14.67 13.15
CA ALA A 217 10.89 14.05 11.83
C ALA A 217 10.90 12.50 11.90
N ARG A 218 11.62 11.92 12.88
CA ARG A 218 11.57 10.46 13.14
C ARG A 218 10.17 10.01 13.56
N GLN A 219 9.52 10.73 14.47
CA GLN A 219 8.16 10.42 14.91
C GLN A 219 7.15 10.53 13.75
N LEU A 220 7.32 11.53 12.90
CA LEU A 220 6.47 11.71 11.71
C LEU A 220 6.67 10.58 10.70
N ILE A 221 7.91 10.14 10.43
CA ILE A 221 8.19 8.98 9.57
C ILE A 221 7.52 7.74 10.16
N GLN A 222 7.62 7.52 11.47
CA GLN A 222 6.96 6.40 12.12
C GLN A 222 5.44 6.45 11.91
N ALA A 223 4.79 7.51 12.34
CA ALA A 223 3.32 7.62 12.33
C ALA A 223 2.72 7.80 10.92
N GLY A 224 3.46 8.40 9.96
CA GLY A 224 2.96 8.67 8.62
C GLY A 224 3.35 7.61 7.56
N ILE A 225 4.42 6.84 7.82
CA ILE A 225 4.90 5.83 6.87
C ILE A 225 4.88 4.43 7.49
N GLN A 226 5.50 4.23 8.66
CA GLN A 226 5.76 2.89 9.19
C GLN A 226 4.49 2.26 9.80
N ASP A 227 3.81 2.96 10.71
CA ASP A 227 2.60 2.43 11.35
C ASP A 227 1.47 2.13 10.34
N PRO A 228 1.19 2.98 9.31
CA PRO A 228 0.20 2.66 8.30
C PRO A 228 0.52 1.43 7.45
N ALA A 229 1.78 1.01 7.36
CA ALA A 229 2.18 -0.17 6.61
C ALA A 229 1.55 -1.46 7.15
N ASP A 230 1.27 -1.52 8.46
CA ASP A 230 0.66 -2.69 9.12
C ASP A 230 -0.81 -2.91 8.71
N TYR A 231 -1.55 -1.87 8.32
CA TYR A 231 -2.96 -1.98 7.92
C TYR A 231 -3.21 -1.52 6.48
N TYR A 232 -2.17 -1.50 5.64
CA TYR A 232 -2.25 -0.85 4.32
C TYR A 232 -3.00 -1.67 3.28
N ARG A 233 -3.06 -3.01 3.40
CA ARG A 233 -3.69 -3.91 2.41
C ARG A 233 -4.92 -4.67 2.93
N PRO A 234 -5.93 -3.97 3.46
CA PRO A 234 -7.12 -4.63 3.99
C PRO A 234 -7.96 -5.26 2.88
N TYR A 235 -8.47 -6.44 3.16
CA TYR A 235 -9.65 -7.00 2.51
C TYR A 235 -10.84 -6.77 3.43
N VAL A 236 -11.89 -6.14 2.90
CA VAL A 236 -13.05 -5.72 3.70
C VAL A 236 -14.37 -6.14 3.06
N LEU A 237 -15.39 -6.28 3.91
CA LEU A 237 -16.80 -6.37 3.50
C LEU A 237 -17.52 -5.06 3.82
N PRO A 238 -18.65 -4.79 3.14
CA PRO A 238 -19.49 -3.63 3.46
C PRO A 238 -19.98 -3.64 4.90
N PRO A 239 -20.26 -2.46 5.48
CA PRO A 239 -20.91 -2.36 6.79
C PRO A 239 -22.23 -3.12 6.83
N GLY A 240 -22.50 -3.80 7.95
CA GLY A 240 -23.75 -4.53 8.15
C GLY A 240 -23.78 -5.92 7.52
N THR A 241 -22.68 -6.40 6.97
CA THR A 241 -22.58 -7.81 6.53
C THR A 241 -22.86 -8.73 7.72
N PRO A 242 -23.73 -9.76 7.57
CA PRO A 242 -24.06 -10.68 8.65
C PRO A 242 -22.82 -11.30 9.29
N LYS A 243 -22.75 -11.32 10.60
CA LYS A 243 -21.56 -11.80 11.33
C LYS A 243 -21.18 -13.25 10.99
N ALA A 244 -22.14 -14.08 10.64
CA ALA A 244 -21.89 -15.45 10.16
C ALA A 244 -21.09 -15.44 8.85
N ASN A 245 -21.44 -14.56 7.90
CA ASN A 245 -20.71 -14.41 6.63
C ASN A 245 -19.32 -13.83 6.86
N VAL A 246 -19.18 -12.85 7.76
CA VAL A 246 -17.86 -12.29 8.14
C VAL A 246 -16.98 -13.39 8.73
N ALA A 247 -17.50 -14.18 9.68
CA ALA A 247 -16.75 -15.26 10.31
C ALA A 247 -16.32 -16.32 9.29
N MET A 248 -17.23 -16.74 8.42
CA MET A 248 -16.95 -17.70 7.35
C MET A 248 -15.87 -17.21 6.39
N LEU A 249 -15.94 -15.95 5.94
CA LEU A 249 -14.94 -15.39 5.02
C LEU A 249 -13.58 -15.14 5.70
N ARG A 250 -13.54 -14.80 7.00
CA ARG A 250 -12.30 -14.77 7.78
C ARG A 250 -11.65 -16.15 7.86
N GLN A 251 -12.43 -17.19 8.15
CA GLN A 251 -11.92 -18.56 8.17
C GLN A 251 -11.37 -18.99 6.80
N ALA A 252 -12.10 -18.66 5.72
CA ALA A 252 -11.64 -18.93 4.36
C ALA A 252 -10.35 -18.19 4.02
N PHE A 253 -10.22 -16.94 4.46
CA PHE A 253 -8.99 -16.14 4.29
C PHE A 253 -7.82 -16.78 5.04
N ASP A 254 -8.00 -17.07 6.34
CA ASP A 254 -6.96 -17.68 7.18
C ASP A 254 -6.53 -19.06 6.66
N ALA A 255 -7.47 -19.84 6.11
CA ALA A 255 -7.19 -21.12 5.45
C ALA A 255 -6.38 -20.92 4.16
N THR A 256 -6.74 -19.92 3.34
CA THR A 256 -6.01 -19.58 2.12
C THR A 256 -4.57 -19.17 2.42
N MET A 257 -4.34 -18.38 3.47
CA MET A 257 -3.00 -17.94 3.88
C MET A 257 -2.08 -19.11 4.30
N LYS A 258 -2.64 -20.26 4.62
CA LYS A 258 -1.91 -21.50 5.00
C LYS A 258 -1.91 -22.56 3.90
N ASP A 259 -2.62 -22.32 2.81
CA ASP A 259 -2.75 -23.26 1.70
C ASP A 259 -1.42 -23.42 0.96
N PRO A 260 -0.87 -24.65 0.88
CA PRO A 260 0.41 -24.89 0.20
C PRO A 260 0.42 -24.49 -1.28
N GLU A 261 -0.71 -24.63 -1.99
CA GLU A 261 -0.82 -24.25 -3.39
C GLU A 261 -0.80 -22.72 -3.54
N PHE A 262 -1.52 -22.00 -2.67
CA PHE A 262 -1.48 -20.54 -2.62
C PHE A 262 -0.06 -20.04 -2.31
N LEU A 263 0.60 -20.61 -1.29
CA LEU A 263 1.94 -20.21 -0.88
C LEU A 263 2.98 -20.49 -1.99
N ALA A 264 2.85 -21.61 -2.70
CA ALA A 264 3.70 -21.93 -3.86
C ALA A 264 3.48 -20.93 -5.01
N ASP A 265 2.23 -20.59 -5.29
CA ASP A 265 1.85 -19.62 -6.33
C ASP A 265 2.32 -18.21 -5.99
N ALA A 266 2.14 -17.78 -4.73
CA ALA A 266 2.65 -16.52 -4.21
C ALA A 266 4.18 -16.42 -4.34
N LYS A 267 4.90 -17.45 -3.91
CA LYS A 267 6.36 -17.55 -4.05
C LYS A 267 6.82 -17.44 -5.51
N LYS A 268 6.14 -18.15 -6.42
CA LYS A 268 6.43 -18.09 -7.86
C LYS A 268 6.21 -16.69 -8.44
N ALA A 269 5.23 -15.95 -7.89
CA ALA A 269 4.93 -14.57 -8.26
C ALA A 269 5.78 -13.52 -7.49
N ASN A 270 6.74 -13.95 -6.66
CA ASN A 270 7.55 -13.12 -5.76
C ASN A 270 6.68 -12.26 -4.82
N LEU A 271 5.59 -12.83 -4.29
CA LEU A 271 4.74 -12.21 -3.29
C LEU A 271 5.08 -12.79 -1.91
N ASP A 272 5.40 -11.92 -0.95
CA ASP A 272 5.54 -12.34 0.44
C ASP A 272 4.18 -12.48 1.10
N ILE A 273 4.06 -13.46 1.98
CA ILE A 273 2.85 -13.72 2.74
C ILE A 273 3.19 -13.66 4.22
N GLU A 274 2.76 -12.58 4.87
CA GLU A 274 2.83 -12.33 6.30
C GLU A 274 1.44 -11.85 6.78
N PRO A 275 0.48 -12.78 6.93
CA PRO A 275 -0.91 -12.41 7.05
C PRO A 275 -1.24 -11.76 8.39
N ILE A 276 -2.19 -10.84 8.34
CA ILE A 276 -2.83 -10.21 9.51
C ILE A 276 -4.29 -10.63 9.48
N THR A 277 -4.79 -11.14 10.60
CA THR A 277 -6.19 -11.57 10.71
C THR A 277 -7.16 -10.38 10.69
N GLY A 278 -8.44 -10.63 10.36
CA GLY A 278 -9.45 -9.58 10.37
C GLY A 278 -9.60 -8.90 11.73
N GLN A 279 -9.49 -9.66 12.83
CA GLN A 279 -9.57 -9.12 14.19
C GLN A 279 -8.35 -8.25 14.56
N GLU A 280 -7.16 -8.61 14.09
CA GLU A 280 -5.96 -7.79 14.26
C GLU A 280 -6.07 -6.50 13.44
N MET A 281 -6.58 -6.57 12.21
CA MET A 281 -6.86 -5.40 11.37
C MET A 281 -7.81 -4.42 12.06
N GLU A 282 -8.90 -4.89 12.66
CA GLU A 282 -9.82 -4.05 13.44
C GLU A 282 -9.10 -3.31 14.58
N LYS A 283 -8.21 -3.99 15.31
CA LYS A 283 -7.43 -3.38 16.42
C LYS A 283 -6.44 -2.33 15.89
N LEU A 284 -5.73 -2.63 14.81
CA LEU A 284 -4.78 -1.72 14.19
C LEU A 284 -5.46 -0.43 13.71
N VAL A 285 -6.58 -0.57 13.00
CA VAL A 285 -7.37 0.56 12.51
C VAL A 285 -7.96 1.37 13.67
N ALA A 286 -8.51 0.72 14.70
CA ALA A 286 -8.99 1.40 15.90
C ALA A 286 -7.87 2.14 16.64
N GLY A 287 -6.64 1.60 16.62
CA GLY A 287 -5.44 2.24 17.17
C GLY A 287 -5.07 3.53 16.42
N ALA A 288 -5.15 3.52 15.08
CA ALA A 288 -4.85 4.68 14.26
C ALA A 288 -5.75 5.89 14.60
N PHE A 289 -7.00 5.65 14.99
CA PHE A 289 -7.93 6.71 15.42
C PHE A 289 -7.64 7.28 16.82
N LYS A 290 -6.66 6.72 17.54
CA LYS A 290 -6.22 7.21 18.87
C LYS A 290 -4.93 8.03 18.83
N LEU A 291 -4.45 8.38 17.65
CA LEU A 291 -3.24 9.21 17.49
C LEU A 291 -3.40 10.56 18.21
N ASN A 292 -2.28 11.07 18.75
CA ASN A 292 -2.24 12.39 19.40
C ASN A 292 -2.69 13.49 18.43
N PRO A 293 -3.61 14.40 18.82
CA PRO A 293 -4.16 15.45 17.96
C PRO A 293 -3.10 16.38 17.35
N VAL A 294 -2.00 16.66 18.06
CA VAL A 294 -0.89 17.48 17.52
C VAL A 294 -0.20 16.75 16.37
N LEU A 295 0.07 15.44 16.54
CA LEU A 295 0.65 14.62 15.50
C LEU A 295 -0.28 14.50 14.29
N VAL A 296 -1.59 14.30 14.53
CA VAL A 296 -2.63 14.27 13.47
C VAL A 296 -2.60 15.57 12.66
N THR A 297 -2.51 16.74 13.31
CA THR A 297 -2.45 18.03 12.62
C THR A 297 -1.21 18.14 11.73
N LYS A 298 -0.05 17.72 12.22
CA LYS A 298 1.20 17.73 11.44
C LYS A 298 1.14 16.77 10.25
N LEU A 299 0.68 15.54 10.47
CA LEU A 299 0.48 14.56 9.40
C LEU A 299 -0.51 15.08 8.34
N LYS A 300 -1.62 15.69 8.78
CA LYS A 300 -2.59 16.31 7.86
C LYS A 300 -1.94 17.36 6.96
N ASN A 301 -1.14 18.25 7.51
CA ASN A 301 -0.48 19.31 6.75
C ASN A 301 0.53 18.77 5.73
N ILE A 302 1.15 17.63 6.01
CA ILE A 302 2.12 16.98 5.12
C ILE A 302 1.42 16.14 4.05
N LEU A 303 0.46 15.29 4.46
CA LEU A 303 -0.16 14.28 3.60
C LEU A 303 -1.37 14.82 2.81
N ASN A 304 -1.92 15.93 3.21
CA ASN A 304 -3.02 16.60 2.53
C ASN A 304 -2.71 18.10 2.39
N PRO A 305 -1.62 18.46 1.68
CA PRO A 305 -1.32 19.86 1.40
C PRO A 305 -2.47 20.45 0.57
N ASN A 306 -2.92 21.67 0.97
CA ASN A 306 -3.96 22.42 0.28
C ASN A 306 -3.57 22.75 -1.14
#